data_8da9f67e8382d0b6dbb0ee908e2c34eb
#
_entry.id   8da9f67e8382d0b6dbb0ee908e2c34eb
#
_cell.length_a   1.000
_cell.length_b   1.000
_cell.length_c   1.000
_cell.angle_alpha   90.00
_cell.angle_beta   90.00
_cell.angle_gamma   90.00
#
_symmetry.space_group_name_H-M   'P 1'
#
loop_
_entity.id
_entity.type
_entity.pdbx_description
1 polymer ?
#
loop_
_entity_poly.entity_id
_entity_poly.type
_entity_poly.pdbx_seq_one_letter_code
_entity_poly.pdbx_strand_id
1 'polypeptide(L)'
;MIPSTRLRTVLALLAVSLVAAGCASTIPSKFYTLTPPKAVNATTGVTPVEEGDVLAVGPVRLPDYLDRPQIMTRSEGNEIRMAETERWAGSLQEDVSRVLVENLSFLLSGKHLAVVRWSSAMQTMAPFQKRLAVEVLRFEGPLGGTVILKARYALFGPDGKKVISAGESIVREPASGSDYESLTAAMSRALATFSREVAAAVLAR
;
A
#
# COMPACT_ATOMS: atom_id res chain seq x y z
N MET A 1 -65.80 -6.89 -26.22
CA MET A 1 -64.86 -6.03 -26.95
C MET A 1 -64.26 -5.02 -25.96
N ILE A 2 -63.00 -5.15 -25.55
CA ILE A 2 -62.32 -4.21 -24.67
C ILE A 2 -61.95 -2.98 -25.51
N PRO A 3 -62.37 -1.76 -25.12
CA PRO A 3 -62.10 -0.58 -25.93
C PRO A 3 -60.60 -0.33 -26.03
N SER A 4 -60.10 -0.14 -27.25
CA SER A 4 -58.67 0.00 -27.61
C SER A 4 -57.91 1.08 -26.80
N THR A 5 -58.63 2.05 -26.26
CA THR A 5 -58.11 3.09 -25.36
C THR A 5 -57.68 2.55 -24.00
N ARG A 6 -58.43 1.63 -23.40
CA ARG A 6 -58.07 1.04 -22.11
C ARG A 6 -56.84 0.12 -22.21
N LEU A 7 -56.68 -0.59 -23.33
CA LEU A 7 -55.52 -1.43 -23.56
C LEU A 7 -54.25 -0.57 -23.75
N ARG A 8 -54.33 0.58 -24.42
CA ARG A 8 -53.20 1.51 -24.58
C ARG A 8 -52.77 2.16 -23.27
N THR A 9 -53.74 2.53 -22.40
CA THR A 9 -53.42 3.09 -21.08
C THR A 9 -52.76 2.06 -20.15
N VAL A 10 -53.23 0.81 -20.16
CA VAL A 10 -52.62 -0.27 -19.39
C VAL A 10 -51.19 -0.58 -19.87
N LEU A 11 -50.98 -0.61 -21.19
CA LEU A 11 -49.66 -0.81 -21.77
C LEU A 11 -48.68 0.34 -21.41
N ALA A 12 -49.18 1.58 -21.45
CA ALA A 12 -48.37 2.76 -21.07
C ALA A 12 -48.01 2.76 -19.59
N LEU A 13 -48.92 2.38 -18.68
CA LEU A 13 -48.65 2.24 -17.25
C LEU A 13 -47.68 1.10 -16.95
N LEU A 14 -47.76 -0.02 -17.69
CA LEU A 14 -46.83 -1.13 -17.55
C LEU A 14 -45.44 -0.75 -18.03
N ALA A 15 -45.31 0.02 -19.11
CA ALA A 15 -44.04 0.52 -19.60
C ALA A 15 -43.38 1.51 -18.63
N VAL A 16 -44.15 2.40 -18.01
CA VAL A 16 -43.65 3.34 -16.99
C VAL A 16 -43.21 2.61 -15.73
N SER A 17 -43.92 1.57 -15.29
CA SER A 17 -43.48 0.79 -14.11
C SER A 17 -42.23 -0.06 -14.38
N LEU A 18 -41.99 -0.54 -15.59
CA LEU A 18 -40.73 -1.22 -15.95
C LEU A 18 -39.53 -0.28 -15.95
N VAL A 19 -39.70 0.98 -16.34
CA VAL A 19 -38.63 1.99 -16.32
C VAL A 19 -38.27 2.43 -14.88
N ALA A 20 -39.26 2.46 -13.97
CA ALA A 20 -39.05 2.81 -12.58
C ALA A 20 -38.35 1.71 -11.77
N ALA A 21 -38.38 0.44 -12.19
CA ALA A 21 -37.69 -0.68 -11.53
C ALA A 21 -36.19 -0.74 -11.84
N GLY A 22 -35.67 0.12 -12.70
CA GLY A 22 -34.28 0.12 -13.16
C GLY A 22 -33.26 0.84 -12.26
N CYS A 23 -33.60 1.23 -11.02
CA CYS A 23 -32.62 1.71 -10.07
C CYS A 23 -31.77 0.53 -9.58
N ALA A 24 -30.76 0.15 -10.37
CA ALA A 24 -29.73 -0.79 -9.93
C ALA A 24 -29.10 -0.27 -8.63
N SER A 25 -29.23 -1.00 -7.52
CA SER A 25 -28.55 -0.67 -6.29
C SER A 25 -27.05 -0.78 -6.54
N THR A 26 -26.37 0.35 -6.51
CA THR A 26 -24.91 0.40 -6.64
C THR A 26 -24.31 -0.31 -5.44
N ILE A 27 -23.52 -1.36 -5.67
CA ILE A 27 -22.80 -2.05 -4.60
C ILE A 27 -21.82 -1.04 -3.98
N PRO A 28 -21.86 -0.82 -2.64
CA PRO A 28 -21.01 0.17 -2.00
C PRO A 28 -19.53 -0.24 -2.12
N SER A 29 -18.67 0.71 -2.42
CA SER A 29 -17.23 0.50 -2.43
C SER A 29 -16.69 0.30 -1.02
N LYS A 30 -15.76 -0.65 -0.85
CA LYS A 30 -15.00 -0.87 0.38
C LYS A 30 -13.61 -0.29 0.22
N PHE A 31 -13.11 0.33 1.30
CA PHE A 31 -11.81 0.98 1.29
C PHE A 31 -10.86 0.29 2.27
N TYR A 32 -9.62 0.11 1.84
CA TYR A 32 -8.58 -0.60 2.56
C TYR A 32 -7.33 0.27 2.66
N THR A 33 -6.52 0.02 3.69
CA THR A 33 -5.21 0.65 3.90
C THR A 33 -4.24 -0.40 4.42
N LEU A 34 -2.95 -0.21 4.18
CA LEU A 34 -1.90 -1.01 4.81
C LEU A 34 -1.75 -0.56 6.27
N THR A 35 -1.51 -1.53 7.15
CA THR A 35 -1.33 -1.26 8.57
C THR A 35 0.04 -1.77 9.03
N PRO A 36 0.79 -1.00 9.83
CA PRO A 36 1.97 -1.51 10.49
C PRO A 36 1.58 -2.61 11.49
N PRO A 37 2.45 -3.55 11.82
CA PRO A 37 2.23 -4.46 12.94
C PRO A 37 1.90 -3.65 14.19
N LYS A 38 0.92 -4.11 14.97
CA LYS A 38 0.57 -3.45 16.23
C LYS A 38 1.83 -3.37 17.11
N ALA A 39 2.39 -2.18 17.24
CA ALA A 39 3.41 -1.90 18.24
C ALA A 39 2.72 -2.02 19.61
N VAL A 40 3.03 -3.08 20.33
CA VAL A 40 2.63 -3.20 21.73
C VAL A 40 3.45 -2.13 22.47
N ASN A 41 2.78 -1.05 22.90
CA ASN A 41 3.36 0.04 23.68
C ASN A 41 4.44 0.89 22.95
N ALA A 42 4.10 1.54 21.86
CA ALA A 42 4.88 2.67 21.38
C ALA A 42 4.72 3.83 22.39
N THR A 43 5.68 3.95 23.30
CA THR A 43 5.83 5.16 24.10
C THR A 43 6.19 6.28 23.13
N THR A 44 5.31 7.25 22.97
CA THR A 44 5.54 8.45 22.16
C THR A 44 6.55 9.33 22.93
N GLY A 45 7.81 8.93 22.92
CA GLY A 45 8.90 9.76 23.41
C GLY A 45 9.41 10.61 22.25
N VAL A 46 9.39 11.92 22.39
CA VAL A 46 10.16 12.80 21.53
C VAL A 46 11.62 12.54 21.87
N THR A 47 12.31 11.74 21.07
CA THR A 47 13.77 11.61 21.19
C THR A 47 14.36 12.87 20.58
N PRO A 48 15.15 13.68 21.31
CA PRO A 48 15.91 14.76 20.69
C PRO A 48 16.76 14.16 19.57
N VAL A 49 16.60 14.67 18.36
CA VAL A 49 17.42 14.27 17.22
C VAL A 49 18.73 15.02 17.38
N GLU A 50 19.80 14.35 17.77
CA GLU A 50 21.12 14.93 17.68
C GLU A 50 21.49 15.18 16.22
N GLU A 51 22.24 16.22 15.96
CA GLU A 51 22.60 16.63 14.61
C GLU A 51 23.35 15.50 13.91
N GLY A 52 22.71 14.91 12.87
CA GLY A 52 23.33 13.89 12.02
C GLY A 52 22.64 12.52 11.97
N ASP A 53 21.81 12.15 12.94
CA ASP A 53 21.26 10.79 13.01
C ASP A 53 19.86 10.66 12.37
N VAL A 54 19.78 10.96 11.07
CA VAL A 54 18.51 10.89 10.32
C VAL A 54 18.62 9.88 9.17
N LEU A 55 17.68 8.93 9.14
CA LEU A 55 17.38 8.08 7.97
C LEU A 55 16.18 8.65 7.22
N ALA A 56 16.41 9.19 6.03
CA ALA A 56 15.36 9.66 5.14
C ALA A 56 14.85 8.49 4.27
N VAL A 57 13.57 8.15 4.34
CA VAL A 57 12.95 7.04 3.60
C VAL A 57 12.22 7.57 2.38
N GLY A 58 12.71 7.23 1.19
CA GLY A 58 12.16 7.59 -0.11
C GLY A 58 13.23 7.95 -1.14
N PRO A 59 12.85 8.07 -2.41
CA PRO A 59 11.50 7.81 -2.92
C PRO A 59 11.13 6.32 -2.86
N VAL A 60 9.84 6.06 -2.68
CA VAL A 60 9.23 4.74 -2.89
C VAL A 60 8.56 4.77 -4.27
N ARG A 61 8.81 3.79 -5.11
CA ARG A 61 8.21 3.68 -6.44
C ARG A 61 7.49 2.36 -6.58
N LEU A 62 6.31 2.39 -7.18
CA LEU A 62 5.51 1.22 -7.51
C LEU A 62 5.36 1.11 -9.03
N PRO A 63 5.12 -0.10 -9.58
CA PRO A 63 4.70 -0.26 -10.96
C PRO A 63 3.35 0.43 -11.22
N ASP A 64 3.17 1.01 -12.40
CA ASP A 64 1.97 1.79 -12.77
C ASP A 64 0.67 0.99 -12.61
N TYR A 65 0.69 -0.33 -12.82
CA TYR A 65 -0.50 -1.16 -12.66
C TYR A 65 -0.96 -1.29 -11.20
N LEU A 66 -0.10 -1.02 -10.22
CA LEU A 66 -0.44 -0.99 -8.80
C LEU A 66 -0.82 0.42 -8.31
N ASP A 67 -0.36 1.48 -8.99
CA ASP A 67 -0.63 2.87 -8.59
C ASP A 67 -1.98 3.35 -9.12
N ARG A 68 -3.03 2.72 -8.60
CA ARG A 68 -4.43 3.03 -8.92
C ARG A 68 -5.35 2.78 -7.74
N PRO A 69 -6.55 3.41 -7.73
CA PRO A 69 -7.47 3.27 -6.60
C PRO A 69 -7.96 1.85 -6.33
N GLN A 70 -8.08 1.01 -7.37
CA GLN A 70 -8.59 -0.35 -7.23
C GLN A 70 -7.50 -1.30 -6.72
N ILE A 71 -7.88 -2.26 -5.87
CA ILE A 71 -6.96 -3.31 -5.45
C ILE A 71 -6.73 -4.27 -6.62
N MET A 72 -5.46 -4.48 -6.92
CA MET A 72 -5.03 -5.42 -7.96
C MET A 72 -4.71 -6.76 -7.36
N THR A 73 -5.18 -7.83 -7.99
CA THR A 73 -4.87 -9.21 -7.66
C THR A 73 -4.23 -9.89 -8.86
N ARG A 74 -3.47 -10.95 -8.61
CA ARG A 74 -2.90 -11.77 -9.69
C ARG A 74 -3.43 -13.18 -9.58
N SER A 75 -4.08 -13.66 -10.64
CA SER A 75 -4.41 -15.09 -10.76
C SER A 75 -3.15 -15.92 -11.01
N GLU A 76 -3.29 -17.21 -11.10
CA GLU A 76 -2.19 -18.07 -11.53
C GLU A 76 -1.72 -17.65 -12.94
N GLY A 77 -0.43 -17.39 -13.08
CA GLY A 77 0.17 -16.93 -14.33
C GLY A 77 0.31 -15.41 -14.47
N ASN A 78 0.00 -14.86 -15.64
CA ASN A 78 0.29 -13.47 -16.01
C ASN A 78 -0.94 -12.53 -15.93
N GLU A 79 -2.11 -13.07 -15.60
CA GLU A 79 -3.34 -12.29 -15.55
C GLU A 79 -3.37 -11.42 -14.29
N ILE A 80 -3.57 -10.12 -14.48
CA ILE A 80 -3.87 -9.15 -13.43
C ILE A 80 -5.37 -8.85 -13.45
N ARG A 81 -6.00 -8.93 -12.29
CA ARG A 81 -7.43 -8.62 -12.10
C ARG A 81 -7.58 -7.38 -11.25
N MET A 82 -8.44 -6.50 -11.67
CA MET A 82 -8.83 -5.29 -10.97
C MET A 82 -10.11 -5.56 -10.17
N ALA A 83 -10.10 -5.20 -8.89
CA ALA A 83 -11.29 -5.28 -8.04
C ALA A 83 -12.38 -4.32 -8.54
N GLU A 84 -13.63 -4.75 -8.52
CA GLU A 84 -14.75 -3.92 -8.95
C GLU A 84 -15.13 -2.86 -7.92
N THR A 85 -15.19 -3.23 -6.65
CA THR A 85 -15.67 -2.39 -5.55
C THR A 85 -14.65 -2.16 -4.44
N GLU A 86 -13.58 -2.94 -4.38
CA GLU A 86 -12.55 -2.83 -3.35
C GLU A 86 -11.42 -1.89 -3.81
N ARG A 87 -11.16 -0.88 -2.98
CA ARG A 87 -10.27 0.24 -3.31
C ARG A 87 -9.31 0.53 -2.17
N TRP A 88 -8.18 1.07 -2.51
CA TRP A 88 -7.31 1.72 -1.54
C TRP A 88 -7.97 3.01 -1.03
N ALA A 89 -7.82 3.32 0.26
CA ALA A 89 -8.32 4.55 0.85
C ALA A 89 -7.57 5.81 0.38
N GLY A 90 -6.40 5.61 -0.24
CA GLY A 90 -5.54 6.65 -0.81
C GLY A 90 -4.61 6.05 -1.87
N SER A 91 -3.48 6.69 -2.16
CA SER A 91 -2.43 6.14 -3.01
C SER A 91 -1.72 4.97 -2.30
N LEU A 92 -1.64 3.81 -2.94
CA LEU A 92 -0.89 2.66 -2.41
C LEU A 92 0.59 3.02 -2.21
N GLN A 93 1.18 3.83 -3.10
CA GLN A 93 2.56 4.29 -2.99
C GLN A 93 2.79 5.09 -1.70
N GLU A 94 1.87 6.01 -1.39
CA GLU A 94 1.91 6.81 -0.18
C GLU A 94 1.73 5.95 1.07
N ASP A 95 0.85 4.96 1.00
CA ASP A 95 0.56 4.05 2.10
C ASP A 95 1.75 3.13 2.39
N VAL A 96 2.40 2.58 1.35
CA VAL A 96 3.66 1.82 1.48
C VAL A 96 4.75 2.70 2.10
N SER A 97 4.91 3.94 1.64
CA SER A 97 5.90 4.87 2.17
C SER A 97 5.65 5.18 3.66
N ARG A 98 4.41 5.43 4.06
CA ARG A 98 4.00 5.68 5.44
C ARG A 98 4.31 4.47 6.33
N VAL A 99 3.86 3.29 5.93
CA VAL A 99 4.06 2.06 6.72
C VAL A 99 5.55 1.68 6.83
N LEU A 100 6.35 1.92 5.78
CA LEU A 100 7.80 1.73 5.85
C LEU A 100 8.43 2.66 6.89
N VAL A 101 8.08 3.94 6.91
CA VAL A 101 8.58 4.89 7.90
C VAL A 101 8.19 4.45 9.31
N GLU A 102 6.94 4.08 9.53
CA GLU A 102 6.45 3.62 10.84
C GLU A 102 7.14 2.35 11.31
N ASN A 103 7.28 1.34 10.43
CA ASN A 103 7.98 0.09 10.74
C ASN A 103 9.46 0.33 11.07
N LEU A 104 10.16 1.12 10.25
CA LEU A 104 11.58 1.42 10.46
C LEU A 104 11.79 2.27 11.71
N SER A 105 10.91 3.24 11.99
CA SER A 105 10.95 4.01 13.24
C SER A 105 10.84 3.11 14.47
N PHE A 106 9.96 2.11 14.42
CA PHE A 106 9.83 1.13 15.49
C PHE A 106 11.07 0.22 15.60
N LEU A 107 11.53 -0.35 14.48
CA LEU A 107 12.64 -1.31 14.44
C LEU A 107 14.00 -0.67 14.80
N LEU A 108 14.17 0.62 14.52
CA LEU A 108 15.38 1.38 14.79
C LEU A 108 15.26 2.22 16.07
N SER A 109 14.16 2.10 16.83
CA SER A 109 13.99 2.77 18.10
C SER A 109 15.14 2.39 19.06
N GLY A 110 15.68 3.37 19.79
CA GLY A 110 16.82 3.18 20.70
C GLY A 110 18.19 3.07 20.00
N LYS A 111 18.27 3.28 18.69
CA LYS A 111 19.54 3.31 17.93
C LYS A 111 20.03 4.74 17.63
N HIS A 112 19.47 5.75 18.27
CA HIS A 112 19.76 7.19 18.04
C HIS A 112 19.63 7.59 16.56
N LEU A 113 18.72 6.93 15.82
CA LEU A 113 18.46 7.17 14.40
C LEU A 113 17.00 7.55 14.21
N ALA A 114 16.75 8.82 13.91
CA ALA A 114 15.40 9.28 13.57
C ALA A 114 15.04 8.86 12.16
N VAL A 115 13.87 8.27 11.97
CA VAL A 115 13.38 7.86 10.66
C VAL A 115 12.33 8.85 10.19
N VAL A 116 12.56 9.46 9.04
CA VAL A 116 11.67 10.48 8.48
C VAL A 116 11.34 10.15 7.02
N ARG A 117 10.21 10.65 6.56
CA ARG A 117 9.86 10.55 5.14
C ARG A 117 10.73 11.50 4.33
N TRP A 118 11.37 10.99 3.30
CA TRP A 118 12.14 11.82 2.37
C TRP A 118 11.21 12.69 1.51
N SER A 119 11.57 13.95 1.34
CA SER A 119 11.01 14.83 0.32
C SER A 119 12.12 15.66 -0.30
N SER A 120 11.93 16.13 -1.52
CA SER A 120 12.91 17.00 -2.19
C SER A 120 13.21 18.30 -1.41
N ALA A 121 12.23 18.82 -0.67
CA ALA A 121 12.41 19.96 0.20
C ALA A 121 13.33 19.68 1.40
N MET A 122 13.31 18.45 1.94
CA MET A 122 14.19 18.09 3.06
C MET A 122 15.67 18.03 2.67
N GLN A 123 15.98 17.78 1.41
CA GLN A 123 17.37 17.76 0.93
C GLN A 123 18.08 19.12 1.10
N THR A 124 17.30 20.19 1.12
CA THR A 124 17.80 21.57 1.33
C THR A 124 17.66 22.07 2.76
N MET A 125 16.77 21.47 3.56
CA MET A 125 16.39 22.02 4.89
C MET A 125 16.96 21.25 6.08
N ALA A 126 17.28 19.95 5.92
CA ALA A 126 17.83 19.14 7.00
C ALA A 126 18.85 18.13 6.47
N PRO A 127 20.08 18.10 7.02
CA PRO A 127 21.03 17.05 6.68
C PRO A 127 20.52 15.69 7.16
N PHE A 128 20.64 14.68 6.32
CA PHE A 128 20.42 13.28 6.66
C PHE A 128 21.72 12.50 6.52
N GLN A 129 21.94 11.53 7.39
CA GLN A 129 23.12 10.65 7.27
C GLN A 129 22.94 9.57 6.23
N LYS A 130 21.72 9.05 6.12
CA LYS A 130 21.40 7.98 5.17
C LYS A 130 20.06 8.25 4.49
N ARG A 131 19.95 7.87 3.23
CA ARG A 131 18.69 7.90 2.49
C ARG A 131 18.41 6.52 1.92
N LEU A 132 17.23 5.99 2.23
CA LEU A 132 16.72 4.73 1.70
C LEU A 132 15.79 5.01 0.53
N ALA A 133 16.13 4.54 -0.67
CA ALA A 133 15.21 4.48 -1.80
C ALA A 133 14.70 3.05 -1.99
N VAL A 134 13.44 2.89 -2.36
CA VAL A 134 12.77 1.60 -2.56
C VAL A 134 12.05 1.59 -3.90
N GLU A 135 12.27 0.54 -4.67
CA GLU A 135 11.56 0.22 -5.91
C GLU A 135 10.81 -1.09 -5.72
N VAL A 136 9.49 -1.02 -5.63
CA VAL A 136 8.62 -2.19 -5.60
C VAL A 136 8.45 -2.70 -7.03
N LEU A 137 8.74 -3.97 -7.26
CA LEU A 137 8.62 -4.63 -8.58
C LEU A 137 7.33 -5.45 -8.66
N ARG A 138 6.85 -5.93 -7.50
CA ARG A 138 5.65 -6.73 -7.38
C ARG A 138 5.08 -6.57 -5.97
N PHE A 139 3.76 -6.41 -5.83
CA PHE A 139 3.10 -6.34 -4.53
C PHE A 139 1.63 -6.74 -4.67
N GLU A 140 1.38 -7.97 -4.95
CA GLU A 140 0.05 -8.56 -5.08
C GLU A 140 0.10 -10.08 -4.92
N GLY A 141 -1.07 -10.70 -4.92
CA GLY A 141 -1.28 -12.15 -4.93
C GLY A 141 -2.73 -12.49 -5.31
N PRO A 142 -3.06 -13.79 -5.45
CA PRO A 142 -4.44 -14.21 -5.61
C PRO A 142 -5.20 -14.13 -4.29
N LEU A 143 -6.52 -13.95 -4.35
CA LEU A 143 -7.39 -14.10 -3.18
C LEU A 143 -7.27 -15.54 -2.64
N GLY A 144 -7.08 -15.67 -1.33
CA GLY A 144 -6.86 -16.96 -0.68
C GLY A 144 -5.49 -17.60 -0.90
N GLY A 145 -4.59 -16.92 -1.61
CA GLY A 145 -3.26 -17.44 -1.91
C GLY A 145 -2.13 -16.66 -1.24
N THR A 146 -0.95 -16.71 -1.86
CA THR A 146 0.25 -16.08 -1.33
C THR A 146 0.49 -14.72 -1.97
N VAL A 147 0.56 -13.68 -1.16
CA VAL A 147 1.05 -12.35 -1.54
C VAL A 147 2.56 -12.43 -1.76
N ILE A 148 3.04 -11.82 -2.84
CA ILE A 148 4.45 -11.67 -3.12
C ILE A 148 4.79 -10.17 -3.13
N LEU A 149 5.67 -9.76 -2.22
CA LEU A 149 6.36 -8.49 -2.29
C LEU A 149 7.76 -8.75 -2.86
N LYS A 150 8.03 -8.24 -4.05
CA LYS A 150 9.37 -8.18 -4.62
C LYS A 150 9.79 -6.72 -4.69
N ALA A 151 10.88 -6.37 -4.03
CA ALA A 151 11.36 -4.98 -3.98
C ALA A 151 12.88 -4.92 -4.00
N ARG A 152 13.41 -3.86 -4.61
CA ARG A 152 14.81 -3.46 -4.51
C ARG A 152 14.92 -2.28 -3.57
N TYR A 153 16.04 -2.21 -2.88
CA TYR A 153 16.37 -1.04 -2.09
C TYR A 153 17.80 -0.60 -2.32
N ALA A 154 18.04 0.69 -2.14
CA ALA A 154 19.38 1.26 -2.12
C ALA A 154 19.49 2.24 -0.94
N LEU A 155 20.55 2.09 -0.17
CA LEU A 155 20.91 2.98 0.91
C LEU A 155 22.03 3.90 0.42
N PHE A 156 21.80 5.20 0.51
CA PHE A 156 22.72 6.24 0.10
C PHE A 156 23.32 6.95 1.31
N GLY A 157 24.53 7.46 1.16
CA GLY A 157 25.19 8.31 2.15
C GLY A 157 24.63 9.73 2.22
N PRO A 158 25.28 10.60 3.04
CA PRO A 158 24.79 11.96 3.29
C PRO A 158 24.72 12.85 2.02
N ASP A 159 25.55 12.56 1.03
CA ASP A 159 25.57 13.26 -0.27
C ASP A 159 24.36 12.89 -1.17
N GLY A 160 23.58 11.87 -0.77
CA GLY A 160 22.46 11.33 -1.53
C GLY A 160 22.85 10.68 -2.87
N LYS A 161 24.14 10.52 -3.14
CA LYS A 161 24.69 10.01 -4.41
C LYS A 161 25.44 8.68 -4.24
N LYS A 162 26.29 8.59 -3.21
CA LYS A 162 27.09 7.38 -2.96
C LYS A 162 26.20 6.26 -2.42
N VAL A 163 26.10 5.16 -3.16
CA VAL A 163 25.42 3.95 -2.66
C VAL A 163 26.30 3.28 -1.62
N ILE A 164 25.77 3.09 -0.42
CA ILE A 164 26.41 2.40 0.71
C ILE A 164 26.08 0.92 0.67
N SER A 165 24.81 0.59 0.40
CA SER A 165 24.29 -0.77 0.35
C SER A 165 23.12 -0.82 -0.62
N ALA A 166 22.93 -1.96 -1.27
CA ALA A 166 21.76 -2.21 -2.11
C ALA A 166 21.41 -3.69 -2.05
N GLY A 167 20.14 -4.02 -2.23
CA GLY A 167 19.66 -5.39 -2.23
C GLY A 167 18.33 -5.55 -2.93
N GLU A 168 17.97 -6.80 -3.18
CA GLU A 168 16.66 -7.22 -3.64
C GLU A 168 16.09 -8.20 -2.62
N SER A 169 14.81 -8.04 -2.29
CA SER A 169 14.07 -8.91 -1.37
C SER A 169 12.86 -9.50 -2.08
N ILE A 170 12.54 -10.75 -1.75
CA ILE A 170 11.33 -11.44 -2.20
C ILE A 170 10.66 -12.04 -0.97
N VAL A 171 9.65 -11.35 -0.46
CA VAL A 171 8.84 -11.81 0.68
C VAL A 171 7.57 -12.50 0.17
N ARG A 172 7.22 -13.61 0.79
CA ARG A 172 6.01 -14.38 0.52
C ARG A 172 5.20 -14.51 1.79
N GLU A 173 3.93 -14.05 1.74
CA GLU A 173 3.02 -14.08 2.89
C GLU A 173 1.70 -14.72 2.48
N PRO A 174 1.28 -15.83 3.10
CA PRO A 174 -0.01 -16.42 2.82
C PRO A 174 -1.15 -15.55 3.36
N ALA A 175 -2.20 -15.36 2.56
CA ALA A 175 -3.45 -14.79 3.06
C ALA A 175 -4.18 -15.81 3.94
N SER A 176 -4.80 -15.36 5.02
CA SER A 176 -5.54 -16.21 5.96
C SER A 176 -6.95 -16.60 5.47
N GLY A 177 -7.45 -15.93 4.44
CA GLY A 177 -8.77 -16.14 3.84
C GLY A 177 -8.78 -15.66 2.39
N SER A 178 -9.92 -15.83 1.72
CA SER A 178 -10.10 -15.52 0.31
C SER A 178 -10.79 -14.20 0.04
N ASP A 179 -10.75 -13.27 1.00
CA ASP A 179 -11.29 -11.92 0.89
C ASP A 179 -10.17 -10.87 0.81
N TYR A 180 -10.54 -9.64 0.47
CA TYR A 180 -9.60 -8.52 0.35
C TYR A 180 -9.04 -8.05 1.70
N GLU A 181 -9.75 -8.26 2.82
CA GLU A 181 -9.23 -8.00 4.16
C GLU A 181 -8.02 -8.90 4.45
N SER A 182 -8.18 -10.20 4.20
CA SER A 182 -7.11 -11.19 4.36
C SER A 182 -5.92 -10.93 3.43
N LEU A 183 -6.19 -10.48 2.18
CA LEU A 183 -5.16 -10.09 1.22
C LEU A 183 -4.37 -8.88 1.72
N THR A 184 -5.04 -7.80 2.11
CA THR A 184 -4.38 -6.55 2.56
C THR A 184 -3.65 -6.73 3.88
N ALA A 185 -4.17 -7.60 4.78
CA ALA A 185 -3.45 -8.02 5.98
C ALA A 185 -2.16 -8.79 5.65
N ALA A 186 -2.17 -9.69 4.65
CA ALA A 186 -0.97 -10.36 4.18
C ALA A 186 0.02 -9.38 3.53
N MET A 187 -0.46 -8.41 2.74
CA MET A 187 0.38 -7.33 2.20
C MET A 187 1.06 -6.53 3.32
N SER A 188 0.32 -6.19 4.37
CA SER A 188 0.86 -5.50 5.54
C SER A 188 1.97 -6.31 6.25
N ARG A 189 1.79 -7.61 6.42
CA ARG A 189 2.82 -8.51 6.99
C ARG A 189 4.03 -8.64 6.09
N ALA A 190 3.84 -8.74 4.77
CA ALA A 190 4.94 -8.78 3.81
C ALA A 190 5.80 -7.51 3.89
N LEU A 191 5.17 -6.34 4.01
CA LEU A 191 5.86 -5.07 4.16
C LEU A 191 6.61 -4.98 5.50
N ALA A 192 6.05 -5.54 6.58
CA ALA A 192 6.73 -5.62 7.88
C ALA A 192 7.96 -6.53 7.83
N THR A 193 7.90 -7.65 7.11
CA THR A 193 9.06 -8.55 6.91
C THR A 193 10.14 -7.86 6.10
N PHE A 194 9.78 -7.20 4.99
CA PHE A 194 10.70 -6.38 4.20
C PHE A 194 11.37 -5.28 5.04
N SER A 195 10.59 -4.61 5.90
CA SER A 195 11.11 -3.56 6.78
C SER A 195 12.18 -4.09 7.75
N ARG A 196 12.04 -5.33 8.27
CA ARG A 196 13.06 -5.97 9.13
C ARG A 196 14.36 -6.23 8.37
N GLU A 197 14.28 -6.71 7.13
CA GLU A 197 15.46 -6.93 6.29
C GLU A 197 16.21 -5.61 6.01
N VAL A 198 15.45 -4.56 5.66
CA VAL A 198 16.03 -3.23 5.43
C VAL A 198 16.64 -2.65 6.71
N ALA A 199 15.97 -2.78 7.86
CA ALA A 199 16.51 -2.31 9.14
C ALA A 199 17.85 -3.00 9.47
N ALA A 200 17.95 -4.30 9.24
CA ALA A 200 19.22 -5.03 9.40
C ALA A 200 20.31 -4.48 8.47
N ALA A 201 19.99 -4.18 7.21
CA ALA A 201 20.94 -3.59 6.25
C ALA A 201 21.37 -2.16 6.66
N VAL A 202 20.48 -1.37 7.26
CA VAL A 202 20.79 -0.02 7.78
C VAL A 202 21.76 -0.09 8.96
N LEU A 203 21.60 -1.08 9.84
CA LEU A 203 22.43 -1.25 11.04
C LEU A 203 23.79 -1.92 10.76
N ALA A 204 23.91 -2.68 9.67
CA ALA A 204 25.16 -3.37 9.31
C ALA A 204 26.26 -2.44 8.78
N ARG A 205 26.02 -1.12 8.66
CA ARG A 205 26.92 -0.15 8.00
C ARG A 205 27.16 1.09 8.85
#